data_312d07acf16e1b6f9745112e6749ec0f
#
_entry.id   312d07acf16e1b6f9745112e6749ec0f
#
_cell.length_a   1.000
_cell.length_b   1.000
_cell.length_c   1.000
_cell.angle_alpha   90.00
_cell.angle_beta   90.00
_cell.angle_gamma   90.00
#
_symmetry.space_group_name_H-M   'P 1'
#
loop_
_entity.id
_entity.type
_entity.pdbx_description
1 polymer ?
#
loop_
_entity_poly.entity_id
_entity_poly.type
_entity_poly.pdbx_seq_one_letter_code
_entity_poly.pdbx_strand_id
1 'polypeptide(L)'
;MALLFILCRILREVVENHLVILEKKVAGLEEDALGRFVLRARKAVGLRGQVNVLVTNSAAVRSLNYRFRDQNKTTDVLSFPVSSSTSQSRKGEKLAGEVAISADIALKNAYRLGHPAVQEIKILALHGILHLAGFDHERDNGEMARKEAELRRALKLPAALIERVTSRRVSPARRQSPAFPRRKPGAAGARRMA
;
A
#
# COMPACT_ATOMS: atom_id res chain seq x y z
N MET A 1 -10.13 -15.18 17.85
CA MET A 1 -10.30 -14.43 19.11
C MET A 1 -8.97 -14.08 19.79
N ALA A 2 -7.92 -14.92 19.72
CA ALA A 2 -6.61 -14.64 20.36
C ALA A 2 -5.75 -13.59 19.66
N LEU A 3 -6.06 -13.20 18.45
CA LEU A 3 -5.22 -12.46 17.52
C LEU A 3 -5.18 -10.94 17.79
N LEU A 4 -6.35 -10.37 18.03
CA LEU A 4 -6.50 -8.97 18.44
C LEU A 4 -5.83 -8.72 19.81
N PHE A 5 -5.82 -9.75 20.65
CA PHE A 5 -5.19 -9.72 21.98
C PHE A 5 -3.67 -9.64 21.96
N ILE A 6 -3.00 -10.09 20.90
CA ILE A 6 -1.53 -10.14 20.88
C ILE A 6 -0.95 -8.85 20.28
N LEU A 7 -1.54 -8.31 19.21
CA LEU A 7 -1.21 -6.95 18.78
C LEU A 7 -1.55 -5.94 19.88
N CYS A 8 -2.74 -6.07 20.48
CA CYS A 8 -3.16 -5.31 21.64
C CYS A 8 -2.29 -5.55 22.89
N ARG A 9 -1.65 -6.74 23.06
CA ARG A 9 -0.79 -7.03 24.20
C ARG A 9 0.62 -6.46 24.04
N ILE A 10 1.20 -6.46 22.84
CA ILE A 10 2.47 -5.77 22.54
C ILE A 10 2.25 -4.24 22.62
N LEU A 11 1.08 -3.76 22.18
CA LEU A 11 0.66 -2.36 22.29
C LEU A 11 0.19 -1.99 23.73
N ARG A 12 -0.20 -2.97 24.55
CA ARG A 12 -0.79 -2.76 25.88
C ARG A 12 0.22 -2.35 26.95
N GLU A 13 1.48 -2.72 26.81
CA GLU A 13 2.51 -2.42 27.81
C GLU A 13 3.10 -1.00 27.71
N VAL A 14 2.92 -0.32 26.56
CA VAL A 14 3.56 0.98 26.32
C VAL A 14 2.58 2.14 26.11
N VAL A 15 1.29 1.86 25.79
CA VAL A 15 0.45 2.93 25.22
C VAL A 15 -0.98 2.96 25.76
N GLU A 16 -1.18 3.65 26.85
CA GLU A 16 -2.55 3.99 27.29
C GLU A 16 -3.26 5.05 26.41
N ASN A 17 -2.58 5.68 25.42
CA ASN A 17 -3.17 6.84 24.72
C ASN A 17 -2.64 7.18 23.33
N HIS A 18 -1.87 6.34 22.61
CA HIS A 18 -1.31 6.76 21.31
C HIS A 18 -2.02 6.11 20.12
N LEU A 19 -2.48 6.97 19.19
CA LEU A 19 -2.94 6.63 17.84
C LEU A 19 -1.80 6.14 16.93
N VAL A 20 -0.54 6.46 17.27
CA VAL A 20 0.65 6.18 16.47
C VAL A 20 1.77 5.65 17.35
N ILE A 21 2.48 4.64 16.86
CA ILE A 21 3.67 4.07 17.50
C ILE A 21 4.79 4.02 16.46
N LEU A 22 5.95 4.58 16.82
CA LEU A 22 7.16 4.53 16.00
C LEU A 22 8.19 3.59 16.63
N GLU A 23 8.10 2.28 16.34
CA GLU A 23 9.13 1.30 16.73
C GLU A 23 10.42 1.50 15.94
N LYS A 24 10.32 2.00 14.70
CA LYS A 24 11.45 2.35 13.87
C LYS A 24 11.49 3.83 13.58
N LYS A 25 12.58 4.49 14.02
CA LYS A 25 12.80 5.92 13.77
C LYS A 25 13.01 6.18 12.28
N VAL A 26 12.34 7.22 11.76
CA VAL A 26 12.49 7.75 10.41
C VAL A 26 12.75 9.25 10.54
N ALA A 27 13.79 9.74 9.87
CA ALA A 27 14.18 11.15 9.95
C ALA A 27 13.02 12.09 9.59
N GLY A 28 12.74 13.05 10.47
CA GLY A 28 11.66 14.02 10.30
C GLY A 28 10.24 13.50 10.55
N LEU A 29 10.08 12.24 10.99
CA LEU A 29 8.80 11.68 11.37
C LEU A 29 8.61 11.78 12.89
N GLU A 30 7.57 12.51 13.28
CA GLU A 30 7.14 12.67 14.67
C GLU A 30 5.78 12.01 14.87
N GLU A 31 5.60 11.33 16.04
CA GLU A 31 4.35 10.60 16.37
C GLU A 31 3.13 11.52 16.33
N ASP A 32 3.21 12.68 16.97
CA ASP A 32 2.14 13.67 17.01
C ASP A 32 1.77 14.19 15.61
N ALA A 33 2.78 14.44 14.76
CA ALA A 33 2.56 14.93 13.41
C ALA A 33 1.89 13.87 12.54
N LEU A 34 2.28 12.60 12.67
CA LEU A 34 1.63 11.48 12.00
C LEU A 34 0.23 11.24 12.56
N GLY A 35 0.04 11.32 13.88
CA GLY A 35 -1.26 11.19 14.54
C GLY A 35 -2.27 12.23 14.04
N ARG A 36 -1.87 13.52 13.97
CA ARG A 36 -2.70 14.59 13.39
C ARG A 36 -3.03 14.32 11.92
N PHE A 37 -2.09 13.76 11.16
CA PHE A 37 -2.35 13.38 9.78
C PHE A 37 -3.37 12.24 9.68
N VAL A 38 -3.23 11.17 10.47
CA VAL A 38 -4.13 10.01 10.54
C VAL A 38 -5.57 10.45 10.86
N LEU A 39 -5.73 11.34 11.85
CA LEU A 39 -7.03 11.90 12.20
C LEU A 39 -7.68 12.65 11.04
N ARG A 40 -6.91 13.47 10.31
CA ARG A 40 -7.41 14.20 9.13
C ARG A 40 -7.76 13.25 7.98
N ALA A 41 -6.89 12.28 7.71
CA ALA A 41 -7.10 11.28 6.66
C ALA A 41 -8.35 10.44 6.94
N ARG A 42 -8.49 9.92 8.17
CA ARG A 42 -9.68 9.19 8.62
C ARG A 42 -10.97 9.99 8.41
N LYS A 43 -10.97 11.27 8.83
CA LYS A 43 -12.11 12.17 8.65
C LYS A 43 -12.43 12.40 7.17
N ALA A 44 -11.41 12.62 6.35
CA ALA A 44 -11.58 12.86 4.91
C ALA A 44 -12.09 11.62 4.15
N VAL A 45 -11.71 10.42 4.59
CA VAL A 45 -12.25 9.14 4.08
C VAL A 45 -13.69 8.89 4.55
N GLY A 46 -14.12 9.52 5.64
CA GLY A 46 -15.42 9.26 6.27
C GLY A 46 -15.43 8.03 7.19
N LEU A 47 -14.25 7.49 7.56
CA LEU A 47 -14.13 6.33 8.42
C LEU A 47 -14.45 6.70 9.87
N ARG A 48 -15.40 5.99 10.48
CA ARG A 48 -15.78 6.16 11.90
C ARG A 48 -14.94 5.25 12.78
N GLY A 49 -14.61 5.71 13.99
CA GLY A 49 -13.81 4.96 14.95
C GLY A 49 -12.33 5.32 14.89
N GLN A 50 -11.58 4.84 15.86
CA GLN A 50 -10.16 5.09 16.01
C GLN A 50 -9.35 4.25 15.02
N VAL A 51 -8.23 4.80 14.53
CA VAL A 51 -7.24 4.07 13.72
C VAL A 51 -5.90 4.12 14.45
N ASN A 52 -5.33 2.97 14.75
CA ASN A 52 -3.97 2.86 15.27
C ASN A 52 -2.98 2.65 14.12
N VAL A 53 -1.82 3.29 14.19
CA VAL A 53 -0.76 3.15 13.19
C VAL A 53 0.54 2.73 13.87
N LEU A 54 1.11 1.62 13.40
CA LEU A 54 2.42 1.13 13.80
C LEU A 54 3.41 1.35 12.65
N VAL A 55 4.50 2.07 12.90
CA VAL A 55 5.63 2.17 11.97
C VAL A 55 6.78 1.33 12.52
N THR A 56 7.12 0.24 11.83
CA THR A 56 8.09 -0.75 12.28
C THR A 56 9.02 -1.21 11.13
N ASN A 57 9.84 -2.23 11.37
CA ASN A 57 10.74 -2.78 10.35
C ASN A 57 10.07 -3.83 9.46
N SER A 58 10.73 -4.16 8.33
CA SER A 58 10.22 -5.14 7.37
C SER A 58 10.07 -6.55 7.94
N ALA A 59 10.90 -6.95 8.90
CA ALA A 59 10.82 -8.27 9.53
C ALA A 59 9.56 -8.40 10.38
N ALA A 60 9.22 -7.36 11.15
CA ALA A 60 8.00 -7.32 11.93
C ALA A 60 6.75 -7.35 11.03
N VAL A 61 6.72 -6.53 9.95
CA VAL A 61 5.61 -6.54 8.99
C VAL A 61 5.48 -7.91 8.29
N ARG A 62 6.59 -8.57 7.92
CA ARG A 62 6.58 -9.93 7.38
C ARG A 62 5.97 -10.93 8.36
N SER A 63 6.36 -10.84 9.65
CA SER A 63 5.81 -11.70 10.71
C SER A 63 4.29 -11.48 10.87
N LEU A 64 3.82 -10.24 10.85
CA LEU A 64 2.40 -9.92 10.86
C LEU A 64 1.68 -10.48 9.62
N ASN A 65 2.28 -10.32 8.43
CA ASN A 65 1.72 -10.83 7.18
C ASN A 65 1.60 -12.36 7.18
N TYR A 66 2.62 -13.06 7.67
CA TYR A 66 2.57 -14.51 7.84
C TYR A 66 1.48 -14.91 8.82
N ARG A 67 1.45 -14.27 9.98
CA ARG A 67 0.56 -14.64 11.08
C ARG A 67 -0.92 -14.39 10.77
N PHE A 68 -1.24 -13.33 10.00
CA PHE A 68 -2.61 -12.87 9.81
C PHE A 68 -3.16 -13.12 8.41
N ARG A 69 -2.29 -13.38 7.43
CA ARG A 69 -2.68 -13.61 6.04
C ARG A 69 -2.05 -14.86 5.45
N ASP A 70 -1.31 -15.63 6.26
CA ASP A 70 -0.55 -16.83 5.84
C ASP A 70 0.42 -16.54 4.68
N GLN A 71 0.94 -15.31 4.61
CA GLN A 71 1.84 -14.87 3.55
C GLN A 71 3.23 -14.55 4.11
N ASN A 72 4.20 -15.44 3.89
CA ASN A 72 5.58 -15.28 4.34
C ASN A 72 6.39 -14.34 3.43
N LYS A 73 5.88 -13.13 3.18
CA LYS A 73 6.55 -12.10 2.37
C LYS A 73 6.45 -10.73 3.03
N THR A 74 7.44 -9.87 2.75
CA THR A 74 7.40 -8.48 3.16
C THR A 74 6.41 -7.69 2.31
N THR A 75 5.71 -6.73 2.93
CA THR A 75 4.92 -5.71 2.24
C THR A 75 5.20 -4.34 2.87
N ASP A 76 4.80 -3.29 2.22
CA ASP A 76 4.96 -1.92 2.69
C ASP A 76 3.92 -1.54 3.75
N VAL A 77 2.70 -2.04 3.62
CA VAL A 77 1.60 -1.76 4.55
C VAL A 77 0.67 -2.97 4.70
N LEU A 78 0.12 -3.13 5.90
CA LEU A 78 -0.94 -4.07 6.23
C LEU A 78 -2.05 -3.33 6.96
N SER A 79 -3.30 -3.65 6.63
CA SER A 79 -4.49 -3.11 7.30
C SER A 79 -5.31 -4.23 7.90
N PHE A 80 -5.74 -4.04 9.14
CA PHE A 80 -6.49 -4.99 9.94
C PHE A 80 -7.81 -4.34 10.40
N PRO A 81 -8.91 -4.53 9.67
CA PRO A 81 -10.21 -4.04 10.09
C PRO A 81 -10.69 -4.77 11.33
N VAL A 82 -11.35 -4.06 12.23
CA VAL A 82 -11.97 -4.64 13.43
C VAL A 82 -13.43 -4.94 13.16
N SER A 83 -13.83 -6.19 13.38
CA SER A 83 -15.25 -6.57 13.31
C SER A 83 -16.09 -5.83 14.34
N SER A 84 -17.28 -5.42 13.95
CA SER A 84 -18.23 -4.62 14.76
C SER A 84 -18.56 -5.24 16.12
N SER A 85 -18.41 -6.54 16.28
CA SER A 85 -18.66 -7.28 17.53
C SER A 85 -17.53 -7.17 18.57
N THR A 86 -16.34 -6.71 18.19
CA THR A 86 -15.15 -6.71 19.08
C THR A 86 -14.67 -5.29 19.42
N SER A 87 -15.35 -4.25 18.94
CA SER A 87 -14.89 -2.87 18.93
C SER A 87 -15.16 -2.12 20.25
N GLN A 88 -14.73 -2.65 21.40
CA GLN A 88 -14.75 -1.87 22.65
C GLN A 88 -13.39 -1.20 22.88
N SER A 89 -13.30 0.12 22.62
CA SER A 89 -12.25 0.95 23.17
C SER A 89 -12.57 1.31 24.62
N ARG A 90 -11.55 1.37 25.47
CA ARG A 90 -11.70 1.73 26.91
C ARG A 90 -12.26 3.14 27.16
N LYS A 91 -12.35 4.01 26.13
CA LYS A 91 -12.87 5.39 26.20
C LYS A 91 -14.18 5.61 25.45
N GLY A 92 -14.92 4.55 25.08
CA GLY A 92 -16.20 4.70 24.37
C GLY A 92 -16.09 4.99 22.88
N GLU A 93 -14.90 5.26 22.32
CA GLU A 93 -14.68 5.34 20.87
C GLU A 93 -14.43 3.94 20.32
N LYS A 94 -15.18 3.59 19.26
CA LYS A 94 -14.99 2.30 18.57
C LYS A 94 -13.67 2.29 17.82
N LEU A 95 -12.89 1.20 17.90
CA LEU A 95 -11.74 0.98 17.04
C LEU A 95 -12.21 0.60 15.64
N ALA A 96 -11.77 1.35 14.62
CA ALA A 96 -12.04 1.03 13.21
C ALA A 96 -11.07 -0.01 12.67
N GLY A 97 -9.80 0.07 13.09
CA GLY A 97 -8.78 -0.87 12.68
C GLY A 97 -7.37 -0.39 12.97
N GLU A 98 -6.41 -1.20 12.51
CA GLU A 98 -4.98 -0.98 12.72
C GLU A 98 -4.24 -1.03 11.38
N VAL A 99 -3.20 -0.20 11.26
CA VAL A 99 -2.34 -0.13 10.05
C VAL A 99 -0.90 -0.33 10.49
N ALA A 100 -0.22 -1.35 9.94
CA ALA A 100 1.20 -1.58 10.16
C ALA A 100 2.00 -1.21 8.91
N ILE A 101 3.01 -0.34 9.04
CA ILE A 101 3.80 0.21 7.94
C ILE A 101 5.27 -0.21 8.10
N SER A 102 5.86 -0.74 7.02
CA SER A 102 7.28 -1.02 6.96
C SER A 102 8.07 0.25 6.65
N ALA A 103 8.78 0.78 7.65
CA ALA A 103 9.66 1.92 7.47
C ALA A 103 10.78 1.64 6.44
N ASP A 104 11.29 0.41 6.37
CA ASP A 104 12.35 0.03 5.43
C ASP A 104 11.89 0.14 3.98
N ILE A 105 10.68 -0.38 3.70
CA ILE A 105 10.11 -0.34 2.36
C ILE A 105 9.68 1.10 2.03
N ALA A 106 9.12 1.82 3.00
CA ALA A 106 8.76 3.23 2.83
C ALA A 106 9.98 4.09 2.47
N LEU A 107 11.12 3.93 3.17
CA LEU A 107 12.38 4.61 2.84
C LEU A 107 12.86 4.28 1.42
N LYS A 108 12.86 3.00 1.05
CA LYS A 108 13.25 2.55 -0.30
C LYS A 108 12.33 3.09 -1.39
N ASN A 109 11.03 3.11 -1.15
CA ASN A 109 10.05 3.67 -2.08
C ASN A 109 10.22 5.18 -2.23
N ALA A 110 10.37 5.90 -1.12
CA ALA A 110 10.59 7.35 -1.09
C ALA A 110 11.83 7.75 -1.91
N TYR A 111 12.96 7.06 -1.69
CA TYR A 111 14.17 7.26 -2.47
C TYR A 111 13.95 7.07 -3.97
N ARG A 112 13.31 5.95 -4.35
CA ARG A 112 13.03 5.61 -5.76
C ARG A 112 12.10 6.62 -6.44
N LEU A 113 11.23 7.26 -5.69
CA LEU A 113 10.18 8.15 -6.18
C LEU A 113 10.53 9.63 -6.03
N GLY A 114 11.68 9.95 -5.42
CA GLY A 114 12.19 11.29 -5.29
C GLY A 114 11.41 12.19 -4.33
N HIS A 115 10.82 11.63 -3.26
CA HIS A 115 10.14 12.42 -2.24
C HIS A 115 10.55 12.00 -0.81
N PRO A 116 10.30 12.82 0.23
CA PRO A 116 10.68 12.52 1.59
C PRO A 116 9.99 11.24 2.14
N ALA A 117 10.71 10.46 2.96
CA ALA A 117 10.19 9.25 3.60
C ALA A 117 8.94 9.51 4.45
N VAL A 118 8.86 10.66 5.11
CA VAL A 118 7.67 11.10 5.86
C VAL A 118 6.43 11.17 4.97
N GLN A 119 6.59 11.62 3.72
CA GLN A 119 5.51 11.68 2.75
C GLN A 119 5.07 10.27 2.34
N GLU A 120 6.02 9.36 2.12
CA GLU A 120 5.69 7.96 1.79
C GLU A 120 4.93 7.27 2.93
N ILE A 121 5.35 7.45 4.18
CA ILE A 121 4.65 6.90 5.34
C ILE A 121 3.22 7.44 5.44
N LYS A 122 3.01 8.73 5.19
CA LYS A 122 1.66 9.32 5.14
C LYS A 122 0.81 8.75 4.01
N ILE A 123 1.43 8.49 2.86
CA ILE A 123 0.77 7.85 1.71
C ILE A 123 0.34 6.43 2.08
N LEU A 124 1.22 5.63 2.67
CA LEU A 124 0.92 4.28 3.11
C LEU A 124 -0.15 4.25 4.21
N ALA A 125 -0.11 5.21 5.14
CA ALA A 125 -1.16 5.36 6.15
C ALA A 125 -2.53 5.67 5.52
N LEU A 126 -2.60 6.60 4.56
CA LEU A 126 -3.83 6.92 3.83
C LEU A 126 -4.36 5.69 3.07
N HIS A 127 -3.48 4.97 2.37
CA HIS A 127 -3.81 3.74 1.65
C HIS A 127 -4.41 2.68 2.59
N GLY A 128 -3.77 2.47 3.73
CA GLY A 128 -4.27 1.57 4.77
C GLY A 128 -5.63 1.99 5.33
N ILE A 129 -5.85 3.29 5.54
CA ILE A 129 -7.14 3.83 6.01
C ILE A 129 -8.25 3.61 4.97
N LEU A 130 -7.94 3.71 3.67
CA LEU A 130 -8.90 3.40 2.61
C LEU A 130 -9.32 1.93 2.64
N HIS A 131 -8.38 1.00 2.85
CA HIS A 131 -8.71 -0.41 3.06
C HIS A 131 -9.59 -0.64 4.30
N LEU A 132 -9.31 0.06 5.42
CA LEU A 132 -10.17 -0.01 6.60
C LEU A 132 -11.58 0.53 6.36
N ALA A 133 -11.74 1.45 5.42
CA ALA A 133 -13.04 1.98 4.99
C ALA A 133 -13.75 1.10 3.96
N GLY A 134 -13.17 -0.04 3.59
CA GLY A 134 -13.78 -1.02 2.69
C GLY A 134 -13.43 -0.85 1.22
N PHE A 135 -12.54 0.07 0.86
CA PHE A 135 -12.02 0.14 -0.52
C PHE A 135 -11.02 -0.99 -0.78
N ASP A 136 -11.08 -1.59 -1.97
CA ASP A 136 -10.21 -2.70 -2.36
C ASP A 136 -9.82 -2.59 -3.84
N HIS A 137 -8.63 -2.08 -4.10
CA HIS A 137 -8.11 -1.89 -5.46
C HIS A 137 -7.91 -3.19 -6.26
N GLU A 138 -7.96 -4.37 -5.61
CA GLU A 138 -7.87 -5.66 -6.30
C GLU A 138 -9.23 -6.10 -6.86
N ARG A 139 -10.34 -5.56 -6.32
CA ARG A 139 -11.71 -5.97 -6.63
C ARG A 139 -12.57 -4.86 -7.22
N ASP A 140 -12.17 -3.60 -7.06
CA ASP A 140 -12.91 -2.46 -7.55
C ASP A 140 -12.54 -2.09 -9.00
N ASN A 141 -13.41 -1.29 -9.65
CA ASN A 141 -13.15 -0.75 -10.99
C ASN A 141 -12.37 0.58 -10.93
N GLY A 142 -11.36 0.68 -10.07
CA GLY A 142 -10.52 1.85 -9.87
C GLY A 142 -11.14 2.91 -8.95
N GLU A 143 -12.12 2.55 -8.14
CA GLU A 143 -12.77 3.46 -7.18
C GLU A 143 -11.78 3.91 -6.10
N MET A 144 -11.02 2.97 -5.54
CA MET A 144 -9.98 3.28 -4.57
C MET A 144 -8.91 4.20 -5.16
N ALA A 145 -8.49 3.95 -6.40
CA ALA A 145 -7.48 4.78 -7.09
C ALA A 145 -7.96 6.23 -7.23
N ARG A 146 -9.20 6.43 -7.68
CA ARG A 146 -9.80 7.76 -7.80
C ARG A 146 -9.91 8.46 -6.45
N LYS A 147 -10.38 7.73 -5.42
CA LYS A 147 -10.51 8.28 -4.07
C LYS A 147 -9.16 8.61 -3.45
N GLU A 148 -8.17 7.75 -3.62
CA GLU A 148 -6.82 8.02 -3.15
C GLU A 148 -6.21 9.25 -3.83
N ALA A 149 -6.34 9.40 -5.14
CA ALA A 149 -5.85 10.57 -5.88
C ALA A 149 -6.52 11.88 -5.44
N GLU A 150 -7.84 11.86 -5.20
CA GLU A 150 -8.59 12.99 -4.63
C GLU A 150 -8.03 13.39 -3.26
N LEU A 151 -7.90 12.43 -2.36
CA LEU A 151 -7.47 12.66 -0.98
C LEU A 151 -6.01 13.10 -0.89
N ARG A 152 -5.13 12.57 -1.76
CA ARG A 152 -3.75 13.03 -1.83
C ARG A 152 -3.65 14.51 -2.18
N ARG A 153 -4.43 14.97 -3.16
CA ARG A 153 -4.51 16.40 -3.50
C ARG A 153 -5.01 17.22 -2.32
N ALA A 154 -6.11 16.81 -1.69
CA ALA A 154 -6.70 17.50 -0.55
C ALA A 154 -5.74 17.56 0.66
N LEU A 155 -4.95 16.51 0.90
CA LEU A 155 -3.99 16.38 2.00
C LEU A 155 -2.57 16.86 1.64
N LYS A 156 -2.36 17.41 0.43
CA LYS A 156 -1.08 17.89 -0.10
C LYS A 156 0.03 16.84 -0.07
N LEU A 157 -0.30 15.63 -0.52
CA LEU A 157 0.63 14.49 -0.67
C LEU A 157 1.11 14.36 -2.11
N PRO A 158 2.30 13.75 -2.35
CA PRO A 158 2.78 13.41 -3.71
C PRO A 158 1.83 12.47 -4.48
N ALA A 159 1.99 12.38 -5.79
CA ALA A 159 1.12 11.62 -6.70
C ALA A 159 0.98 10.12 -6.38
N ALA A 160 -0.06 9.49 -6.92
CA ALA A 160 -0.71 8.26 -6.42
C ALA A 160 0.13 6.97 -6.32
N LEU A 161 -0.13 6.16 -5.29
CA LEU A 161 0.48 4.84 -5.07
C LEU A 161 0.03 3.83 -6.14
N ILE A 162 -1.23 3.88 -6.54
CA ILE A 162 -1.86 2.92 -7.47
C ILE A 162 -1.39 3.12 -8.91
N GLU A 163 -1.08 4.33 -9.35
CA GLU A 163 -0.49 4.59 -10.67
C GLU A 163 0.82 3.85 -10.91
N ARG A 164 1.50 3.43 -9.84
CA ARG A 164 2.76 2.67 -9.90
C ARG A 164 2.56 1.22 -10.34
N VAL A 165 1.39 0.65 -10.12
CA VAL A 165 1.07 -0.75 -10.48
C VAL A 165 0.57 -0.82 -11.92
N THR A 166 -0.21 0.16 -12.36
CA THR A 166 -0.73 0.22 -13.73
C THR A 166 0.37 0.51 -14.77
N SER A 167 1.37 1.33 -14.44
CA SER A 167 2.51 1.58 -15.33
C SER A 167 3.40 0.35 -15.59
N ARG A 168 3.34 -0.70 -14.74
CA ARG A 168 4.04 -1.96 -14.97
C ARG A 168 3.31 -2.91 -15.93
N ARG A 169 2.04 -2.66 -16.27
CA ARG A 169 1.24 -3.49 -17.18
C ARG A 169 1.14 -2.96 -18.59
N VAL A 170 1.73 -1.82 -18.91
CA VAL A 170 1.92 -1.40 -20.29
C VAL A 170 3.14 -2.15 -20.82
N SER A 171 2.92 -3.36 -21.30
CA SER A 171 3.90 -4.06 -22.14
C SER A 171 4.27 -3.16 -23.32
N PRO A 172 5.57 -3.02 -23.65
CA PRO A 172 5.95 -2.25 -24.81
C PRO A 172 5.28 -2.85 -26.05
N ALA A 173 4.63 -2.00 -26.82
CA ALA A 173 4.04 -2.35 -28.09
C ALA A 173 5.01 -3.23 -28.86
N ARG A 174 4.52 -4.40 -29.28
CA ARG A 174 5.19 -5.35 -30.17
C ARG A 174 5.75 -4.56 -31.36
N ARG A 175 7.06 -4.35 -31.38
CA ARG A 175 7.73 -3.80 -32.56
C ARG A 175 7.39 -4.75 -33.70
N GLN A 176 6.63 -4.27 -34.67
CA GLN A 176 6.45 -4.95 -35.94
C GLN A 176 7.82 -5.00 -36.59
N SER A 177 8.37 -6.19 -36.71
CA SER A 177 9.56 -6.44 -37.51
C SER A 177 9.25 -6.04 -38.96
N PRO A 178 10.14 -5.33 -39.66
CA PRO A 178 9.95 -5.02 -41.06
C PRO A 178 9.89 -6.31 -41.87
N ALA A 179 8.87 -6.44 -42.70
CA ALA A 179 8.68 -7.56 -43.57
C ALA A 179 9.85 -7.67 -44.56
N PHE A 180 10.58 -8.77 -44.51
CA PHE A 180 11.58 -9.11 -45.53
C PHE A 180 10.87 -9.37 -46.86
N PRO A 181 11.32 -8.81 -48.00
CA PRO A 181 10.72 -9.10 -49.31
C PRO A 181 10.99 -10.55 -49.70
N ARG A 182 9.93 -11.29 -50.01
CA ARG A 182 10.00 -12.66 -50.55
C ARG A 182 10.75 -12.65 -51.91
N ARG A 183 11.88 -13.35 -51.99
CA ARG A 183 12.56 -13.67 -53.28
C ARG A 183 11.64 -14.52 -54.11
N LYS A 184 11.40 -14.10 -55.38
CA LYS A 184 10.74 -14.89 -56.42
C LYS A 184 11.62 -16.11 -56.76
N PRO A 185 11.04 -17.31 -56.96
CA PRO A 185 11.81 -18.46 -57.46
C PRO A 185 12.14 -18.25 -58.96
N GLY A 186 13.43 -18.35 -59.28
CA GLY A 186 13.93 -18.29 -60.62
C GLY A 186 13.51 -19.51 -61.45
N ALA A 187 13.08 -19.27 -62.67
CA ALA A 187 12.74 -20.27 -63.65
C ALA A 187 14.01 -21.07 -64.04
N ALA A 188 13.99 -22.37 -63.79
CA ALA A 188 15.01 -23.28 -64.28
C ALA A 188 14.64 -23.71 -65.74
N GLY A 189 15.52 -23.31 -66.63
CA GLY A 189 15.39 -23.64 -68.06
C GLY A 189 15.62 -25.12 -68.33
N ALA A 190 14.74 -25.68 -69.10
CA ALA A 190 14.88 -26.99 -69.68
C ALA A 190 15.97 -26.99 -70.75
N ARG A 191 16.99 -27.83 -70.58
CA ARG A 191 17.88 -28.26 -71.71
C ARG A 191 17.56 -29.70 -72.03
N ARG A 192 16.99 -29.90 -73.26
CA ARG A 192 17.00 -31.15 -73.96
C ARG A 192 18.43 -31.45 -74.38
N MET A 193 18.82 -32.70 -74.23
CA MET A 193 19.88 -33.31 -75.06
C MET A 193 19.35 -34.59 -75.74
N ALA A 194 19.66 -34.62 -76.99
CA ALA A 194 19.51 -35.77 -77.89
C ALA A 194 20.44 -36.91 -77.51
#